data_1592b5ad7a4e345b6cac5c582c2a82b7
#
_entry.id   1592b5ad7a4e345b6cac5c582c2a82b7
#
_cell.length_a   1.000
_cell.length_b   1.000
_cell.length_c   1.000
_cell.angle_alpha   90.00
_cell.angle_beta   90.00
_cell.angle_gamma   90.00
#
_symmetry.space_group_name_H-M   'P 1'
#
loop_
_entity.id
_entity.type
_entity.pdbx_description
1 polymer ?
#
loop_
_entity_poly.entity_id
_entity_poly.type
_entity_poly.pdbx_seq_one_letter_code
_entity_poly.pdbx_strand_id
1 'polypeptide(L)'
;MKLKFAAMLPEITRHLFRKPATVEVPFQSIHKPEGLRGKPVMDPQKCIGCNRCTSDCPAEAIEINKEYEYKNEAGKLIRRFSMTLYIDRCTHCSQCEESCPVDAIKMDSSYCHPAYSRDDLKVLYKPGPMPVVVQAPAAPVEPPPATPQP
;
A
#
# COMPACT_ATOMS: atom_id res chain seq x y z
N MET A 1 43.10 19.65 -30.80
CA MET A 1 41.98 18.84 -30.25
C MET A 1 40.84 18.95 -31.25
N LYS A 2 40.59 17.90 -32.08
CA LYS A 2 39.50 17.96 -33.07
C LYS A 2 38.20 17.63 -32.31
N LEU A 3 37.36 18.64 -32.09
CA LEU A 3 36.01 18.43 -31.55
C LEU A 3 35.21 17.60 -32.57
N LYS A 4 34.96 16.34 -32.23
CA LYS A 4 34.05 15.50 -33.01
C LYS A 4 32.62 15.85 -32.61
N PHE A 5 32.12 16.96 -33.14
CA PHE A 5 30.78 17.50 -32.81
C PHE A 5 29.64 16.52 -33.11
N ALA A 6 29.85 15.57 -34.01
CA ALA A 6 28.88 14.56 -34.40
C ALA A 6 29.16 13.15 -33.83
N ALA A 7 30.05 13.00 -32.82
CA ALA A 7 30.41 11.68 -32.29
C ALA A 7 29.22 10.97 -31.62
N MET A 8 28.26 11.72 -31.08
CA MET A 8 27.07 11.19 -30.42
C MET A 8 25.87 10.98 -31.35
N LEU A 9 25.94 11.51 -32.59
CA LEU A 9 24.80 11.43 -33.53
C LEU A 9 24.37 9.97 -33.82
N PRO A 10 25.25 9.02 -34.10
CA PRO A 10 24.87 7.62 -34.34
C PRO A 10 24.23 6.97 -33.11
N GLU A 11 24.66 7.33 -31.89
CA GLU A 11 24.07 6.78 -30.68
C GLU A 11 22.68 7.38 -30.42
N ILE A 12 22.49 8.67 -30.66
CA ILE A 12 21.18 9.34 -30.55
C ILE A 12 20.19 8.71 -31.53
N THR A 13 20.59 8.51 -32.79
CA THR A 13 19.71 7.89 -33.79
C THR A 13 19.37 6.45 -33.45
N ARG A 14 20.32 5.70 -32.92
CA ARG A 14 20.08 4.34 -32.46
C ARG A 14 19.08 4.28 -31.32
N HIS A 15 19.17 5.22 -30.35
CA HIS A 15 18.24 5.29 -29.22
C HIS A 15 16.85 5.77 -29.62
N LEU A 16 16.75 6.63 -30.64
CA LEU A 16 15.46 7.13 -31.13
C LEU A 16 14.55 6.01 -31.68
N PHE A 17 15.16 4.98 -32.29
CA PHE A 17 14.41 3.83 -32.85
C PHE A 17 14.40 2.60 -31.97
N ARG A 18 15.02 2.66 -30.77
CA ARG A 18 15.06 1.54 -29.84
C ARG A 18 13.80 1.54 -28.97
N LYS A 19 13.22 0.35 -28.77
CA LYS A 19 12.11 0.16 -27.83
C LYS A 19 12.54 0.63 -26.43
N PRO A 20 11.73 1.43 -25.71
CA PRO A 20 12.05 1.87 -24.35
C PRO A 20 12.20 0.68 -23.41
N ALA A 21 13.12 0.78 -22.45
CA ALA A 21 13.32 -0.22 -21.40
C ALA A 21 12.33 -0.08 -20.25
N THR A 22 11.61 1.04 -20.21
CA THR A 22 10.63 1.35 -19.16
C THR A 22 9.25 0.83 -19.53
N VAL A 23 8.47 0.49 -18.52
CA VAL A 23 7.06 0.09 -18.68
C VAL A 23 6.19 1.35 -18.71
N GLU A 24 5.29 1.43 -19.67
CA GLU A 24 4.37 2.57 -19.83
C GLU A 24 3.17 2.45 -18.88
N VAL A 25 3.36 2.89 -17.64
CA VAL A 25 2.26 2.96 -16.65
C VAL A 25 1.39 4.19 -16.96
N PRO A 26 0.06 4.11 -16.96
CA PRO A 26 -0.81 2.99 -16.52
C PRO A 26 -1.21 2.00 -17.63
N PHE A 27 -0.76 2.19 -18.88
CA PHE A 27 -1.21 1.38 -20.04
C PHE A 27 -0.70 -0.07 -19.99
N GLN A 28 0.40 -0.31 -19.28
CA GLN A 28 0.96 -1.65 -19.07
C GLN A 28 1.01 -1.96 -17.58
N SER A 29 0.56 -3.16 -17.19
CA SER A 29 0.66 -3.63 -15.81
C SER A 29 2.10 -4.09 -15.51
N ILE A 30 2.59 -3.69 -14.34
CA ILE A 30 3.86 -4.18 -13.82
C ILE A 30 3.60 -5.52 -13.10
N HIS A 31 4.41 -6.53 -13.40
CA HIS A 31 4.39 -7.79 -12.66
C HIS A 31 4.70 -7.54 -11.19
N LYS A 32 3.79 -7.96 -10.31
CA LYS A 32 3.96 -7.85 -8.86
C LYS A 32 4.54 -9.16 -8.36
N PRO A 33 5.75 -9.17 -7.80
CA PRO A 33 6.33 -10.38 -7.20
C PRO A 33 5.54 -10.79 -5.96
N GLU A 34 5.53 -12.09 -5.68
CA GLU A 34 5.00 -12.63 -4.43
C GLU A 34 5.78 -12.04 -3.25
N GLY A 35 5.10 -11.66 -2.19
CA GLY A 35 5.72 -11.02 -1.02
C GLY A 35 6.00 -9.53 -1.18
N LEU A 36 5.43 -8.86 -2.18
CA LEU A 36 5.50 -7.41 -2.29
C LEU A 36 4.89 -6.77 -1.03
N ARG A 37 5.67 -5.91 -0.37
CA ARG A 37 5.24 -5.15 0.80
C ARG A 37 4.56 -3.85 0.36
N GLY A 38 3.25 -3.92 0.14
CA GLY A 38 2.44 -2.75 -0.15
C GLY A 38 1.95 -2.05 1.13
N LYS A 39 0.73 -1.55 1.16
CA LYS A 39 0.21 -0.92 2.38
C LYS A 39 -0.27 -1.97 3.40
N PRO A 40 -0.12 -1.72 4.71
CA PRO A 40 -0.75 -2.54 5.73
C PRO A 40 -2.29 -2.35 5.72
N VAL A 41 -3.00 -3.47 5.75
CA VAL A 41 -4.47 -3.54 5.83
C VAL A 41 -4.83 -4.22 7.14
N MET A 42 -5.71 -3.61 7.91
CA MET A 42 -6.17 -4.16 9.19
C MET A 42 -7.57 -4.77 9.06
N ASP A 43 -7.74 -5.93 9.69
CA ASP A 43 -9.04 -6.52 9.99
C ASP A 43 -9.50 -6.07 11.39
N PRO A 44 -10.47 -5.13 11.49
CA PRO A 44 -10.92 -4.62 12.78
C PRO A 44 -11.65 -5.66 13.63
N GLN A 45 -12.09 -6.78 13.03
CA GLN A 45 -12.79 -7.84 13.74
C GLN A 45 -11.83 -8.70 14.56
N LYS A 46 -10.59 -8.84 14.08
CA LYS A 46 -9.53 -9.62 14.76
C LYS A 46 -8.75 -8.80 15.78
N CYS A 47 -8.71 -7.48 15.62
CA CYS A 47 -7.89 -6.61 16.45
C CYS A 47 -8.32 -6.64 17.93
N ILE A 48 -7.36 -6.91 18.83
CA ILE A 48 -7.54 -6.93 20.28
C ILE A 48 -7.07 -5.64 20.98
N GLY A 49 -6.54 -4.67 20.23
CA GLY A 49 -6.07 -3.40 20.77
C GLY A 49 -4.79 -3.48 21.61
N CYS A 50 -3.90 -4.42 21.32
CA CYS A 50 -2.64 -4.60 22.09
C CYS A 50 -1.58 -3.53 21.85
N ASN A 51 -1.78 -2.63 20.87
CA ASN A 51 -0.90 -1.51 20.49
C ASN A 51 0.53 -1.89 20.07
N ARG A 52 0.87 -3.17 19.91
CA ARG A 52 2.21 -3.57 19.46
C ARG A 52 2.57 -2.97 18.11
N CYS A 53 1.65 -2.99 17.16
CA CYS A 53 1.87 -2.40 15.83
C CYS A 53 2.17 -0.90 15.87
N THR A 54 1.67 -0.17 16.86
CA THR A 54 1.98 1.25 17.09
C THR A 54 3.35 1.41 17.72
N SER A 55 3.66 0.61 18.76
CA SER A 55 4.95 0.70 19.48
C SER A 55 6.13 0.26 18.62
N ASP A 56 5.94 -0.75 17.76
CA ASP A 56 6.99 -1.33 16.92
C ASP A 56 7.12 -0.59 15.57
N CYS A 57 6.27 0.41 15.32
CA CYS A 57 6.32 1.20 14.09
C CYS A 57 7.43 2.26 14.15
N PRO A 58 8.53 2.15 13.36
CA PRO A 58 9.63 3.10 13.42
C PRO A 58 9.27 4.49 12.90
N ALA A 59 8.18 4.59 12.13
CA ALA A 59 7.74 5.84 11.50
C ALA A 59 6.49 6.44 12.16
N GLU A 60 6.00 5.87 13.27
CA GLU A 60 4.78 6.31 13.97
C GLU A 60 3.59 6.50 13.00
N ALA A 61 3.47 5.59 12.03
CA ALA A 61 2.48 5.67 10.97
C ALA A 61 1.13 5.04 11.33
N ILE A 62 1.01 4.44 12.52
CA ILE A 62 -0.17 3.70 12.95
C ILE A 62 -0.66 4.22 14.30
N GLU A 63 -1.96 4.52 14.37
CA GLU A 63 -2.65 4.86 15.62
C GLU A 63 -3.84 3.89 15.81
N ILE A 64 -3.95 3.33 17.01
CA ILE A 64 -5.07 2.46 17.39
C ILE A 64 -5.95 3.21 18.38
N ASN A 65 -7.23 3.34 18.05
CA ASN A 65 -8.22 3.98 18.89
C ASN A 65 -9.32 2.99 19.26
N LYS A 66 -9.79 3.08 20.51
CA LYS A 66 -10.93 2.30 20.97
C LYS A 66 -12.21 2.99 20.48
N GLU A 67 -13.04 2.28 19.72
CA GLU A 67 -14.29 2.81 19.18
C GLU A 67 -15.44 2.57 20.14
N TYR A 68 -15.73 1.29 20.44
CA TYR A 68 -16.84 0.92 21.33
C TYR A 68 -16.61 -0.42 22.01
N GLU A 69 -17.36 -0.60 23.12
CA GLU A 69 -17.45 -1.86 23.84
C GLU A 69 -18.91 -2.30 23.88
N TYR A 70 -19.14 -3.58 23.69
CA TYR A 70 -20.46 -4.15 23.87
C TYR A 70 -20.37 -5.51 24.58
N LYS A 71 -21.45 -5.87 25.30
CA LYS A 71 -21.57 -7.19 25.89
C LYS A 71 -22.31 -8.10 24.93
N ASN A 72 -21.71 -9.24 24.67
CA ASN A 72 -22.33 -10.30 23.88
C ASN A 72 -23.49 -10.93 24.66
N GLU A 73 -24.39 -11.67 24.01
CA GLU A 73 -25.46 -12.43 24.64
C GLU A 73 -24.96 -13.39 25.74
N ALA A 74 -23.72 -13.86 25.60
CA ALA A 74 -23.01 -14.66 26.58
C ALA A 74 -22.41 -13.85 27.76
N GLY A 75 -22.70 -12.53 27.88
CA GLY A 75 -22.17 -11.65 28.93
C GLY A 75 -20.68 -11.26 28.76
N LYS A 76 -19.99 -11.71 27.71
CA LYS A 76 -18.58 -11.41 27.45
C LYS A 76 -18.43 -10.01 26.88
N LEU A 77 -17.53 -9.21 27.49
CA LEU A 77 -17.20 -7.87 27.02
C LEU A 77 -16.33 -7.97 25.74
N ILE A 78 -16.83 -7.44 24.65
CA ILE A 78 -16.12 -7.32 23.36
C ILE A 78 -15.75 -5.87 23.14
N ARG A 79 -14.47 -5.62 22.88
CA ARG A 79 -13.93 -4.31 22.53
C ARG A 79 -13.62 -4.25 21.06
N ARG A 80 -13.95 -3.17 20.41
CA ARG A 80 -13.63 -2.91 18.99
C ARG A 80 -12.72 -1.71 18.88
N PHE A 81 -11.75 -1.85 18.00
CA PHE A 81 -10.71 -0.85 17.78
C PHE A 81 -10.71 -0.42 16.33
N SER A 82 -10.45 0.86 16.10
CA SER A 82 -10.13 1.40 14.78
C SER A 82 -8.64 1.60 14.64
N MET A 83 -8.15 1.53 13.42
CA MET A 83 -6.76 1.88 13.07
C MET A 83 -6.77 3.06 12.12
N THR A 84 -6.00 4.07 12.44
CA THR A 84 -5.63 5.13 11.52
C THR A 84 -4.24 4.85 10.99
N LEU A 85 -4.11 4.73 9.68
CA LEU A 85 -2.85 4.53 8.98
C LEU A 85 -2.48 5.80 8.21
N TYR A 86 -1.28 6.31 8.45
CA TYR A 86 -0.68 7.42 7.73
C TYR A 86 0.29 6.88 6.67
N ILE A 87 -0.19 6.73 5.43
CA ILE A 87 0.60 6.16 4.32
C ILE A 87 1.80 7.06 3.99
N ASP A 88 1.66 8.37 4.17
CA ASP A 88 2.72 9.37 3.95
C ASP A 88 3.95 9.18 4.84
N ARG A 89 3.79 8.51 5.99
CA ARG A 89 4.86 8.18 6.93
C ARG A 89 5.32 6.73 6.82
N CYS A 90 4.46 5.86 6.28
CA CYS A 90 4.69 4.42 6.26
C CYS A 90 5.89 4.04 5.39
N THR A 91 6.86 3.32 5.96
CA THR A 91 8.06 2.82 5.27
C THR A 91 7.86 1.44 4.63
N HIS A 92 6.67 0.87 4.73
CA HIS A 92 6.33 -0.46 4.19
C HIS A 92 7.26 -1.59 4.69
N CYS A 93 7.74 -1.49 5.94
CA CYS A 93 8.71 -2.42 6.52
C CYS A 93 8.14 -3.78 6.93
N SER A 94 6.80 -3.93 6.99
CA SER A 94 6.09 -5.16 7.43
C SER A 94 6.14 -5.44 8.94
N GLN A 95 6.85 -4.63 9.74
CA GLN A 95 7.00 -4.88 11.17
C GLN A 95 5.66 -5.00 11.92
N CYS A 96 4.66 -4.21 11.52
CA CYS A 96 3.32 -4.25 12.12
C CYS A 96 2.57 -5.56 11.86
N GLU A 97 2.84 -6.24 10.75
CA GLU A 97 2.30 -7.58 10.45
C GLU A 97 2.96 -8.63 11.33
N GLU A 98 4.31 -8.61 11.44
CA GLU A 98 5.07 -9.57 12.25
C GLU A 98 4.82 -9.41 13.75
N SER A 99 4.59 -8.18 14.22
CA SER A 99 4.31 -7.89 15.63
C SER A 99 2.89 -8.25 16.06
N CYS A 100 1.98 -8.53 15.14
CA CYS A 100 0.57 -8.74 15.44
C CYS A 100 0.31 -10.17 15.97
N PRO A 101 -0.08 -10.36 17.26
CA PRO A 101 -0.25 -11.70 17.84
C PRO A 101 -1.51 -12.43 17.36
N VAL A 102 -2.40 -11.73 16.65
CA VAL A 102 -3.70 -12.26 16.18
C VAL A 102 -3.86 -12.16 14.67
N ASP A 103 -2.79 -11.89 13.96
CA ASP A 103 -2.79 -11.73 12.48
C ASP A 103 -3.88 -10.79 11.98
N ALA A 104 -4.12 -9.70 12.70
CA ALA A 104 -5.12 -8.71 12.34
C ALA A 104 -4.62 -7.73 11.27
N ILE A 105 -3.31 -7.66 11.03
CA ILE A 105 -2.70 -6.81 10.02
C ILE A 105 -2.00 -7.68 9.00
N LYS A 106 -2.22 -7.38 7.73
CA LYS A 106 -1.57 -8.02 6.58
C LYS A 106 -1.10 -6.97 5.59
N MET A 107 0.04 -7.24 4.94
CA MET A 107 0.50 -6.39 3.86
C MET A 107 -0.25 -6.73 2.57
N ASP A 108 -0.83 -5.70 1.95
CA ASP A 108 -1.46 -5.81 0.63
C ASP A 108 -0.41 -5.64 -0.48
N SER A 109 -0.71 -6.09 -1.67
CA SER A 109 0.13 -5.89 -2.86
C SER A 109 -0.06 -4.51 -3.53
N SER A 110 -0.82 -3.61 -2.92
CA SER A 110 -1.06 -2.27 -3.41
C SER A 110 0.12 -1.35 -3.03
N TYR A 111 0.84 -0.83 -4.02
CA TYR A 111 2.03 -0.01 -3.83
C TYR A 111 1.89 1.42 -4.36
N CYS A 112 0.85 1.69 -5.14
CA CYS A 112 0.65 2.99 -5.77
C CYS A 112 -0.51 3.73 -5.08
N HIS A 113 -0.20 4.82 -4.40
CA HIS A 113 -1.16 5.65 -3.67
C HIS A 113 -0.97 7.12 -4.05
N PRO A 114 -1.31 7.50 -5.30
CA PRO A 114 -1.21 8.90 -5.71
C PRO A 114 -2.22 9.75 -4.94
N ALA A 115 -1.77 10.88 -4.43
CA ALA A 115 -2.61 11.83 -3.71
C ALA A 115 -2.11 13.27 -3.93
N TYR A 116 -3.02 14.22 -3.90
CA TYR A 116 -2.70 15.65 -3.97
C TYR A 116 -2.49 16.27 -2.58
N SER A 117 -3.07 15.66 -1.55
CA SER A 117 -3.01 16.12 -0.16
C SER A 117 -2.55 14.99 0.76
N ARG A 118 -1.92 15.35 1.89
CA ARG A 118 -1.58 14.39 2.95
C ARG A 118 -2.80 13.74 3.59
N ASP A 119 -3.90 14.46 3.65
CA ASP A 119 -5.13 13.97 4.25
C ASP A 119 -5.72 12.82 3.43
N ASP A 120 -5.52 12.82 2.11
CA ASP A 120 -5.94 11.74 1.20
C ASP A 120 -5.17 10.43 1.44
N LEU A 121 -3.98 10.53 2.03
CA LEU A 121 -3.13 9.38 2.39
C LEU A 121 -3.42 8.83 3.79
N LYS A 122 -4.39 9.40 4.48
CA LYS A 122 -4.85 8.92 5.77
C LYS A 122 -5.95 7.87 5.60
N VAL A 123 -5.65 6.63 5.94
CA VAL A 123 -6.59 5.52 5.83
C VAL A 123 -7.13 5.15 7.20
N LEU A 124 -8.45 5.14 7.35
CA LEU A 124 -9.14 4.80 8.58
C LEU A 124 -9.85 3.46 8.45
N TYR A 125 -9.44 2.48 9.24
CA TYR A 125 -10.08 1.17 9.37
C TYR A 125 -10.99 1.16 10.59
N LYS A 126 -12.31 1.16 10.36
CA LYS A 126 -13.31 1.09 11.43
C LYS A 126 -13.91 -0.30 11.57
N PRO A 127 -14.25 -0.72 12.79
CA PRO A 127 -15.04 -1.93 13.00
C PRO A 127 -16.48 -1.70 12.48
N GLY A 128 -16.84 -2.44 11.43
CA GLY A 128 -18.18 -2.36 10.82
C GLY A 128 -18.28 -3.32 9.64
N PRO A 129 -19.46 -3.51 9.02
CA PRO A 129 -19.65 -4.47 7.95
C PRO A 129 -18.85 -4.17 6.67
N MET A 130 -18.26 -3.00 6.56
CA MET A 130 -17.30 -2.67 5.49
C MET A 130 -16.24 -1.68 5.99
N PRO A 131 -14.94 -1.87 5.64
CA PRO A 131 -13.96 -0.83 5.83
C PRO A 131 -14.34 0.37 4.93
N VAL A 132 -14.68 1.49 5.52
CA VAL A 132 -14.79 2.73 4.77
C VAL A 132 -13.37 3.17 4.44
N VAL A 133 -12.89 2.70 3.30
CA VAL A 133 -11.69 3.24 2.70
C VAL A 133 -12.08 4.60 2.17
N VAL A 134 -11.65 5.66 2.82
CA VAL A 134 -11.62 6.98 2.18
C VAL A 134 -10.49 6.92 1.17
N GLN A 135 -10.79 6.30 0.04
CA GLN A 135 -9.93 6.33 -1.13
C GLN A 135 -10.27 7.59 -1.91
N ALA A 136 -9.27 8.36 -2.25
CA ALA A 136 -9.27 9.00 -3.54
C ALA A 136 -9.49 7.89 -4.61
N PRO A 137 -10.33 8.11 -5.63
CA PRO A 137 -10.79 7.04 -6.51
C PRO A 137 -9.63 6.47 -7.33
N ALA A 138 -9.09 5.35 -6.89
CA ALA A 138 -8.29 4.50 -7.75
C ALA A 138 -9.27 3.77 -8.67
N ALA A 139 -9.35 4.21 -9.92
CA ALA A 139 -10.06 3.48 -10.96
C ALA A 139 -9.55 2.02 -11.01
N PRO A 140 -10.44 1.03 -11.11
CA PRO A 140 -10.02 -0.35 -11.31
C PRO A 140 -9.35 -0.46 -12.68
N VAL A 141 -8.03 -0.57 -12.69
CA VAL A 141 -7.30 -0.93 -13.89
C VAL A 141 -7.41 -2.45 -14.02
N GLU A 142 -8.32 -2.91 -14.86
CA GLU A 142 -8.31 -4.30 -15.30
C GLU A 142 -6.96 -4.58 -15.97
N PRO A 143 -6.28 -5.69 -15.62
CA PRO A 143 -5.04 -6.04 -16.28
C PRO A 143 -5.31 -6.34 -17.76
N PRO A 144 -4.58 -5.75 -18.71
CA PRO A 144 -4.67 -6.15 -20.10
C PRO A 144 -4.24 -7.62 -20.24
N PRO A 145 -4.84 -8.37 -21.20
CA PRO A 145 -4.52 -9.76 -21.40
C PRO A 145 -3.04 -9.95 -21.71
N ALA A 146 -2.44 -10.96 -21.08
CA ALA A 146 -1.04 -11.29 -21.22
C ALA A 146 -0.68 -11.49 -22.70
N THR A 147 0.17 -10.63 -23.25
CA THR A 147 0.77 -10.81 -24.56
C THR A 147 1.80 -11.95 -24.46
N PRO A 148 1.72 -12.98 -25.34
CA PRO A 148 2.73 -14.03 -25.34
C PRO A 148 4.10 -13.43 -25.68
N GLN A 149 5.07 -13.72 -24.84
CA GLN A 149 6.48 -13.36 -25.10
C GLN A 149 7.05 -14.29 -26.18
N PRO A 150 7.86 -13.78 -27.11
CA PRO A 150 8.54 -14.59 -28.11
C PRO A 150 9.68 -15.44 -27.52
#